data_6dff5a8a8f19825cefb97b94277909bb
#
_entry.id   6dff5a8a8f19825cefb97b94277909bb
#
_cell.length_a   1.000
_cell.length_b   1.000
_cell.length_c   1.000
_cell.angle_alpha   90.00
_cell.angle_beta   90.00
_cell.angle_gamma   90.00
#
_symmetry.space_group_name_H-M   'P 1'
#
loop_
_entity.id
_entity.type
_entity.pdbx_description
1 polymer ?
#
loop_
_entity_poly.entity_id
_entity_poly.type
_entity_poly.pdbx_seq_one_letter_code
_entity_poly.pdbx_strand_id
1 'polypeptide(L)'
;MAGSLVQTEAGVLQSVDAVEITMNLHSRIGGVPENIQIKLNGRNVRITLERRGCENGELWLLLPALSTVSSRGEWHAFADAMDERCQLVSFDWAGFGDSERPAIAYDANVLRDLLAGILQHLQSADQVKVNIVAAGHSVPIALGLAEQCSSQWAQIVVVAPTFRGPLPTMTGRAGQSFSWVRRLVELPLVGPLLYRLNTSRPILKLMLRRHVWVNRNLLTPERLREQQRISRQPGARFASVAFVTGGLDAASDSQWWLTQIQKLHCPAHVVLANEAPPRSKREMLTLADKADRVSDIDGRLGLHEEFGTLLAQTIVAS
;
A
#
# COMPACT_ATOMS: atom_id res chain seq x y z
N MET A 1 -64.70 -23.52 39.09
CA MET A 1 -64.01 -24.58 38.30
C MET A 1 -62.83 -23.96 37.57
N ALA A 2 -61.70 -24.49 37.83
CA ALA A 2 -60.39 -23.96 37.47
C ALA A 2 -60.13 -24.03 35.96
N GLY A 3 -59.61 -22.95 35.40
CA GLY A 3 -59.05 -22.90 34.07
C GLY A 3 -57.59 -22.47 34.17
N SER A 4 -56.73 -23.40 33.82
CA SER A 4 -55.26 -23.35 33.86
C SER A 4 -54.67 -22.27 32.95
N LEU A 5 -53.82 -21.41 33.50
CA LEU A 5 -52.94 -20.51 32.75
C LEU A 5 -51.75 -21.32 32.26
N VAL A 6 -51.58 -21.44 30.96
CA VAL A 6 -50.34 -21.90 30.32
C VAL A 6 -49.45 -20.68 30.08
N GLN A 7 -48.34 -20.60 30.80
CA GLN A 7 -47.26 -19.67 30.49
C GLN A 7 -46.54 -20.18 29.24
N THR A 8 -46.56 -19.37 28.19
CA THR A 8 -45.64 -19.52 27.05
C THR A 8 -44.37 -18.75 27.34
N GLU A 9 -43.29 -19.47 27.43
CA GLU A 9 -41.93 -18.94 27.56
C GLU A 9 -41.59 -18.04 26.35
N ALA A 10 -41.19 -16.81 26.64
CA ALA A 10 -40.64 -15.89 25.66
C ALA A 10 -39.28 -16.44 25.18
N GLY A 11 -39.26 -16.97 23.97
CA GLY A 11 -38.04 -17.37 23.29
C GLY A 11 -37.17 -16.13 23.06
N VAL A 12 -36.04 -16.09 23.71
CA VAL A 12 -34.95 -15.21 23.42
C VAL A 12 -34.46 -15.54 21.99
N LEU A 13 -34.74 -14.67 21.04
CA LEU A 13 -34.08 -14.68 19.75
C LEU A 13 -32.59 -14.37 19.97
N GLN A 14 -31.81 -15.44 20.11
CA GLN A 14 -30.35 -15.32 19.94
C GLN A 14 -30.08 -14.84 18.53
N SER A 15 -29.52 -13.65 18.43
CA SER A 15 -28.90 -13.15 17.22
C SER A 15 -27.94 -14.22 16.70
N VAL A 16 -28.17 -14.68 15.49
CA VAL A 16 -27.20 -15.51 14.78
C VAL A 16 -25.99 -14.63 14.54
N ASP A 17 -25.02 -14.73 15.45
CA ASP A 17 -23.72 -14.11 15.28
C ASP A 17 -23.18 -14.58 13.94
N ALA A 18 -22.84 -13.59 13.10
CA ALA A 18 -22.17 -13.81 11.85
C ALA A 18 -20.95 -14.70 12.13
N VAL A 19 -20.92 -15.87 11.53
CA VAL A 19 -19.73 -16.74 11.53
C VAL A 19 -18.61 -15.93 10.92
N GLU A 20 -17.80 -15.33 11.77
CA GLU A 20 -16.55 -14.71 11.40
C GLU A 20 -15.71 -15.84 10.78
N ILE A 21 -15.64 -15.83 9.45
CA ILE A 21 -14.67 -16.67 8.73
C ILE A 21 -13.32 -16.10 9.12
N THR A 22 -12.74 -16.64 10.16
CA THR A 22 -11.39 -16.36 10.60
C THR A 22 -10.48 -16.94 9.52
N MET A 23 -10.27 -16.18 8.43
CA MET A 23 -9.17 -16.47 7.53
C MET A 23 -7.90 -16.40 8.36
N ASN A 24 -7.14 -17.49 8.43
CA ASN A 24 -5.83 -17.51 9.06
C ASN A 24 -4.97 -16.43 8.42
N LEU A 25 -4.93 -15.26 9.06
CA LEU A 25 -4.07 -14.15 8.63
C LEU A 25 -2.63 -14.54 8.91
N HIS A 26 -1.79 -14.48 7.89
CA HIS A 26 -0.37 -14.76 8.05
C HIS A 26 0.38 -13.46 8.36
N SER A 27 1.22 -13.52 9.39
CA SER A 27 2.19 -12.46 9.64
C SER A 27 3.11 -12.31 8.42
N ARG A 28 3.39 -11.06 8.03
CA ARG A 28 4.25 -10.71 6.89
C ARG A 28 5.41 -9.81 7.28
N ILE A 29 5.28 -9.08 8.39
CA ILE A 29 6.36 -8.24 8.94
C ILE A 29 6.83 -8.72 10.31
N GLY A 30 6.41 -9.93 10.73
CA GLY A 30 6.79 -10.52 12.03
C GLY A 30 5.95 -10.02 13.20
N GLY A 31 4.79 -9.44 12.94
CA GLY A 31 3.86 -8.88 13.92
C GLY A 31 2.54 -9.66 14.02
N VAL A 32 1.53 -9.01 14.59
CA VAL A 32 0.16 -9.54 14.75
C VAL A 32 -0.74 -8.92 13.69
N PRO A 33 -1.23 -9.70 12.71
CA PRO A 33 -2.16 -9.21 11.70
C PRO A 33 -3.57 -9.10 12.26
N GLU A 34 -4.30 -8.06 11.86
CA GLU A 34 -5.70 -7.82 12.21
C GLU A 34 -6.49 -7.28 11.01
N ASN A 35 -7.80 -7.37 11.08
CA ASN A 35 -8.70 -6.80 10.08
C ASN A 35 -9.47 -5.63 10.67
N ILE A 36 -9.50 -4.52 9.95
CA ILE A 36 -10.32 -3.35 10.26
C ILE A 36 -11.31 -3.08 9.13
N GLN A 37 -12.37 -2.33 9.41
CA GLN A 37 -13.35 -1.91 8.42
C GLN A 37 -13.18 -0.43 8.11
N ILE A 38 -12.93 -0.11 6.84
CA ILE A 38 -12.84 1.28 6.35
C ILE A 38 -13.96 1.52 5.33
N LYS A 39 -14.65 2.64 5.47
CA LYS A 39 -15.71 3.01 4.54
C LYS A 39 -15.13 3.67 3.29
N LEU A 40 -15.24 3.01 2.15
CA LEU A 40 -14.78 3.48 0.84
C LEU A 40 -15.96 3.54 -0.12
N ASN A 41 -16.21 4.70 -0.74
CA ASN A 41 -17.34 4.91 -1.64
C ASN A 41 -18.70 4.42 -1.07
N GLY A 42 -18.93 4.66 0.23
CA GLY A 42 -20.15 4.26 0.92
C GLY A 42 -20.24 2.79 1.35
N ARG A 43 -19.24 1.96 1.01
CA ARG A 43 -19.16 0.54 1.34
C ARG A 43 -18.09 0.31 2.43
N ASN A 44 -18.40 -0.56 3.40
CA ASN A 44 -17.38 -1.06 4.33
C ASN A 44 -16.48 -2.07 3.60
N VAL A 45 -15.18 -1.82 3.65
CA VAL A 45 -14.15 -2.65 3.01
C VAL A 45 -13.20 -3.15 4.09
N ARG A 46 -12.97 -4.45 4.13
CA ARG A 46 -12.05 -5.08 5.07
C ARG A 46 -10.61 -4.82 4.64
N ILE A 47 -9.86 -4.20 5.53
CA ILE A 47 -8.44 -3.89 5.37
C ILE A 47 -7.64 -4.73 6.36
N THR A 48 -6.64 -5.42 5.86
CA THR A 48 -5.70 -6.17 6.69
C THR A 48 -4.51 -5.28 7.01
N LEU A 49 -4.26 -5.09 8.29
CA LEU A 49 -3.06 -4.43 8.80
C LEU A 49 -2.30 -5.37 9.74
N GLU A 50 -1.08 -5.02 10.09
CA GLU A 50 -0.22 -5.81 10.96
C GLU A 50 0.58 -4.87 11.86
N ARG A 51 0.57 -5.16 13.17
CA ARG A 51 1.31 -4.40 14.20
C ARG A 51 2.47 -5.22 14.70
N ARG A 52 3.63 -4.57 14.86
CA ARG A 52 4.85 -5.17 15.43
C ARG A 52 5.53 -4.20 16.39
N GLY A 53 6.18 -4.73 17.43
CA GLY A 53 6.96 -3.96 18.39
C GLY A 53 6.14 -3.48 19.60
N CYS A 54 6.55 -2.39 20.21
CA CYS A 54 5.99 -1.89 21.46
C CYS A 54 4.74 -1.04 21.21
N GLU A 55 3.60 -1.40 21.83
CA GLU A 55 2.32 -0.70 21.64
C GLU A 55 2.37 0.79 22.02
N ASN A 56 3.19 1.15 23.00
CA ASN A 56 3.38 2.53 23.46
C ASN A 56 4.66 3.18 22.88
N GLY A 57 5.25 2.55 21.88
CA GLY A 57 6.45 3.05 21.20
C GLY A 57 6.16 4.13 20.19
N GLU A 58 7.21 4.71 19.65
CA GLU A 58 7.13 5.64 18.54
C GLU A 58 6.45 4.99 17.34
N LEU A 59 5.33 5.56 16.87
CA LEU A 59 4.51 4.97 15.82
C LEU A 59 5.07 5.25 14.43
N TRP A 60 5.29 4.18 13.69
CA TRP A 60 5.75 4.17 12.28
C TRP A 60 4.71 3.48 11.41
N LEU A 61 4.11 4.22 10.48
CA LEU A 61 3.18 3.68 9.49
C LEU A 61 3.90 3.47 8.16
N LEU A 62 3.99 2.21 7.75
CA LEU A 62 4.71 1.75 6.57
C LEU A 62 3.73 1.51 5.42
N LEU A 63 3.80 2.33 4.37
CA LEU A 63 2.93 2.28 3.20
C LEU A 63 3.59 1.45 2.09
N PRO A 64 3.09 0.24 1.78
CA PRO A 64 3.62 -0.57 0.69
C PRO A 64 3.53 0.15 -0.65
N ALA A 65 4.49 -0.09 -1.51
CA ALA A 65 4.46 0.41 -2.87
C ALA A 65 3.26 -0.16 -3.63
N LEU A 66 2.49 0.69 -4.29
CA LEU A 66 1.41 0.22 -5.15
C LEU A 66 2.02 -0.48 -6.36
N SER A 67 1.72 -1.76 -6.51
CA SER A 67 2.16 -2.63 -7.60
C SER A 67 1.19 -3.80 -7.77
N THR A 68 1.28 -4.53 -8.87
CA THR A 68 0.45 -5.73 -9.10
C THR A 68 0.63 -6.82 -8.02
N VAL A 69 1.75 -6.81 -7.33
CA VAL A 69 2.13 -7.78 -6.29
C VAL A 69 2.27 -7.15 -4.91
N SER A 70 1.80 -5.95 -4.72
CA SER A 70 1.90 -5.18 -3.48
C SER A 70 1.31 -5.93 -2.28
N SER A 71 2.05 -5.90 -1.19
CA SER A 71 1.59 -6.34 0.11
C SER A 71 2.44 -5.71 1.23
N ARG A 72 1.91 -5.70 2.45
CA ARG A 72 2.64 -5.24 3.64
C ARG A 72 3.96 -5.98 3.88
N GLY A 73 4.09 -7.20 3.32
CA GLY A 73 5.33 -8.00 3.40
C GLY A 73 6.55 -7.39 2.71
N GLU A 74 6.37 -6.36 1.88
CA GLU A 74 7.48 -5.58 1.31
C GLU A 74 8.36 -4.94 2.40
N TRP A 75 7.80 -4.71 3.59
CA TRP A 75 8.46 -4.07 4.73
C TRP A 75 9.14 -5.04 5.71
N HIS A 76 9.17 -6.35 5.40
CA HIS A 76 9.70 -7.36 6.33
C HIS A 76 11.14 -7.06 6.78
N ALA A 77 12.06 -6.88 5.83
CA ALA A 77 13.47 -6.61 6.14
C ALA A 77 13.70 -5.27 6.85
N PHE A 78 12.87 -4.27 6.56
CA PHE A 78 12.87 -3.00 7.29
C PHE A 78 12.40 -3.20 8.73
N ALA A 79 11.29 -3.90 8.92
CA ALA A 79 10.72 -4.15 10.24
C ALA A 79 11.64 -4.98 11.13
N ASP A 80 12.41 -5.92 10.54
CA ASP A 80 13.40 -6.71 11.29
C ASP A 80 14.61 -5.89 11.77
N ALA A 81 14.87 -4.78 11.11
CA ALA A 81 16.00 -3.90 11.43
C ALA A 81 15.63 -2.73 12.36
N MET A 82 14.35 -2.47 12.56
CA MET A 82 13.88 -1.41 13.45
C MET A 82 13.97 -1.86 14.92
N ASP A 83 14.15 -0.87 15.81
CA ASP A 83 14.17 -1.10 17.26
C ASP A 83 12.82 -1.65 17.73
N GLU A 84 12.82 -2.73 18.52
CA GLU A 84 11.61 -3.34 19.08
C GLU A 84 10.81 -2.40 20.00
N ARG A 85 11.43 -1.31 20.45
CA ARG A 85 10.76 -0.25 21.21
C ARG A 85 9.85 0.64 20.36
N CYS A 86 10.01 0.63 19.03
CA CYS A 86 9.09 1.30 18.11
C CYS A 86 7.82 0.47 17.93
N GLN A 87 6.72 1.14 17.61
CA GLN A 87 5.50 0.52 17.12
C GLN A 87 5.47 0.61 15.59
N LEU A 88 5.56 -0.51 14.90
CA LEU A 88 5.46 -0.56 13.45
C LEU A 88 4.07 -1.01 13.05
N VAL A 89 3.47 -0.31 12.11
CA VAL A 89 2.19 -0.68 11.49
C VAL A 89 2.36 -0.68 9.98
N SER A 90 2.02 -1.78 9.34
CA SER A 90 1.87 -1.83 7.88
C SER A 90 0.52 -2.44 7.51
N PHE A 91 0.04 -2.18 6.30
CA PHE A 91 -1.26 -2.65 5.86
C PHE A 91 -1.24 -3.02 4.38
N ASP A 92 -2.24 -3.80 3.96
CA ASP A 92 -2.46 -4.06 2.55
C ASP A 92 -3.49 -3.07 2.01
N TRP A 93 -3.17 -2.36 0.94
CA TRP A 93 -4.10 -1.47 0.24
C TRP A 93 -5.36 -2.22 -0.21
N ALA A 94 -6.52 -1.55 -0.22
CA ALA A 94 -7.74 -2.13 -0.82
C ALA A 94 -7.46 -2.59 -2.26
N GLY A 95 -7.81 -3.83 -2.56
CA GLY A 95 -7.50 -4.44 -3.86
C GLY A 95 -6.17 -5.19 -3.93
N PHE A 96 -5.33 -5.14 -2.88
CA PHE A 96 -4.00 -5.73 -2.83
C PHE A 96 -3.82 -6.62 -1.59
N GLY A 97 -2.70 -7.33 -1.50
CA GLY A 97 -2.28 -8.15 -0.37
C GLY A 97 -3.36 -9.11 0.13
N ASP A 98 -3.69 -9.07 1.41
CA ASP A 98 -4.74 -9.86 2.05
C ASP A 98 -6.03 -9.03 2.32
N SER A 99 -6.03 -7.73 1.96
CA SER A 99 -7.21 -6.85 2.05
C SER A 99 -8.30 -7.24 1.06
N GLU A 100 -9.53 -6.82 1.32
CA GLU A 100 -10.66 -7.04 0.42
C GLU A 100 -10.42 -6.39 -0.95
N ARG A 101 -10.94 -7.03 -2.00
CA ARG A 101 -10.79 -6.60 -3.40
C ARG A 101 -12.14 -6.34 -4.04
N PRO A 102 -12.88 -5.33 -3.58
CA PRO A 102 -14.18 -5.02 -4.16
C PRO A 102 -14.04 -4.60 -5.62
N ALA A 103 -15.04 -4.91 -6.44
CA ALA A 103 -15.14 -4.42 -7.80
C ALA A 103 -15.67 -2.98 -7.80
N ILE A 104 -14.83 -2.04 -7.42
CA ILE A 104 -15.11 -0.59 -7.39
C ILE A 104 -14.20 0.14 -8.38
N ALA A 105 -14.52 1.39 -8.67
CA ALA A 105 -13.60 2.28 -9.38
C ALA A 105 -12.44 2.65 -8.45
N TYR A 106 -11.25 2.14 -8.75
CA TYR A 106 -10.04 2.49 -8.02
C TYR A 106 -9.40 3.73 -8.63
N ASP A 107 -9.21 4.75 -7.80
CA ASP A 107 -8.48 5.97 -8.13
C ASP A 107 -7.68 6.48 -6.92
N ALA A 108 -6.96 7.58 -7.10
CA ALA A 108 -6.16 8.18 -6.03
C ALA A 108 -7.01 8.68 -4.84
N ASN A 109 -8.26 9.09 -5.06
CA ASN A 109 -9.14 9.56 -3.99
C ASN A 109 -9.53 8.40 -3.07
N VAL A 110 -9.94 7.27 -3.64
CA VAL A 110 -10.28 6.05 -2.88
C VAL A 110 -9.11 5.61 -2.00
N LEU A 111 -7.87 5.69 -2.51
CA LEU A 111 -6.68 5.32 -1.72
C LEU A 111 -6.33 6.38 -0.66
N ARG A 112 -6.58 7.66 -0.92
CA ARG A 112 -6.45 8.72 0.09
C ARG A 112 -7.49 8.56 1.20
N ASP A 113 -8.74 8.28 0.86
CA ASP A 113 -9.80 8.01 1.84
C ASP A 113 -9.43 6.81 2.72
N LEU A 114 -8.87 5.76 2.11
CA LEU A 114 -8.37 4.59 2.84
C LEU A 114 -7.26 4.99 3.82
N LEU A 115 -6.24 5.71 3.37
CA LEU A 115 -5.12 6.14 4.21
C LEU A 115 -5.59 7.06 5.34
N ALA A 116 -6.50 8.00 5.05
CA ALA A 116 -7.11 8.85 6.07
C ALA A 116 -7.86 8.03 7.13
N GLY A 117 -8.63 7.02 6.71
CA GLY A 117 -9.32 6.11 7.62
C GLY A 117 -8.37 5.28 8.49
N ILE A 118 -7.24 4.83 7.94
CA ILE A 118 -6.19 4.13 8.71
C ILE A 118 -5.57 5.09 9.74
N LEU A 119 -5.18 6.29 9.33
CA LEU A 119 -4.63 7.30 10.25
C LEU A 119 -5.61 7.61 11.38
N GLN A 120 -6.88 7.80 11.09
CA GLN A 120 -7.93 7.99 12.09
C GLN A 120 -8.04 6.80 13.04
N HIS A 121 -7.97 5.57 12.55
CA HIS A 121 -8.00 4.36 13.37
C HIS A 121 -6.80 4.27 14.32
N LEU A 122 -5.60 4.67 13.86
CA LEU A 122 -4.38 4.61 14.66
C LEU A 122 -4.31 5.72 15.72
N GLN A 123 -4.91 6.85 15.46
CA GLN A 123 -4.85 8.06 16.33
C GLN A 123 -6.01 8.15 17.31
N SER A 124 -6.94 7.20 17.31
CA SER A 124 -8.19 7.29 18.09
C SER A 124 -8.02 7.30 19.62
N ALA A 125 -6.83 7.03 20.16
CA ALA A 125 -6.62 6.94 21.61
C ALA A 125 -5.75 8.07 22.19
N ASP A 126 -4.72 8.57 21.47
CA ASP A 126 -3.80 9.60 21.97
C ASP A 126 -3.28 10.44 20.79
N GLN A 127 -2.98 11.75 21.04
CA GLN A 127 -2.42 12.66 20.03
C GLN A 127 -0.96 12.30 19.64
N VAL A 128 -0.69 11.03 19.39
CA VAL A 128 0.64 10.56 19.00
C VAL A 128 0.92 10.96 17.57
N LYS A 129 2.05 11.64 17.35
CA LYS A 129 2.52 11.92 16.00
C LYS A 129 3.01 10.64 15.34
N VAL A 130 2.68 10.47 14.05
CA VAL A 130 3.00 9.27 13.26
C VAL A 130 4.18 9.55 12.33
N ASN A 131 5.19 8.68 12.33
CA ASN A 131 6.21 8.64 11.28
C ASN A 131 5.64 7.90 10.07
N ILE A 132 5.59 8.55 8.92
CA ILE A 132 5.11 7.95 7.67
C ILE A 132 6.31 7.50 6.84
N VAL A 133 6.32 6.23 6.41
CA VAL A 133 7.28 5.74 5.42
C VAL A 133 6.52 5.24 4.21
N ALA A 134 6.60 5.96 3.09
CA ALA A 134 5.86 5.65 1.87
C ALA A 134 6.81 5.23 0.75
N ALA A 135 6.54 4.08 0.10
CA ALA A 135 7.36 3.58 -1.00
C ALA A 135 6.69 3.72 -2.38
N GLY A 136 7.48 4.03 -3.40
CA GLY A 136 7.04 4.00 -4.78
C GLY A 136 5.81 4.85 -5.06
N HIS A 137 4.77 4.23 -5.62
CA HIS A 137 3.53 4.92 -6.02
C HIS A 137 2.56 5.22 -4.86
N SER A 138 2.85 4.78 -3.62
CA SER A 138 2.09 5.22 -2.44
C SER A 138 2.45 6.65 -2.02
N VAL A 139 3.62 7.16 -2.44
CA VAL A 139 4.09 8.51 -2.12
C VAL A 139 3.11 9.61 -2.55
N PRO A 140 2.65 9.70 -3.80
CA PRO A 140 1.67 10.70 -4.19
C PRO A 140 0.33 10.55 -3.50
N ILE A 141 -0.04 9.37 -3.02
CA ILE A 141 -1.24 9.18 -2.19
C ILE A 141 -1.04 9.84 -0.82
N ALA A 142 0.10 9.58 -0.15
CA ALA A 142 0.44 10.20 1.13
C ALA A 142 0.57 11.73 1.00
N LEU A 143 1.32 12.23 0.01
CA LEU A 143 1.46 13.66 -0.24
C LEU A 143 0.11 14.35 -0.55
N GLY A 144 -0.87 13.62 -1.10
CA GLY A 144 -2.21 14.14 -1.32
C GLY A 144 -2.99 14.44 -0.04
N LEU A 145 -2.55 13.94 1.11
CA LEU A 145 -3.09 14.24 2.44
C LEU A 145 -2.27 15.30 3.20
N ALA A 146 -1.17 15.80 2.62
CA ALA A 146 -0.21 16.67 3.30
C ALA A 146 -0.86 17.90 3.97
N GLU A 147 -1.73 18.60 3.25
CA GLU A 147 -2.40 19.80 3.73
C GLU A 147 -3.39 19.53 4.88
N GLN A 148 -4.00 18.34 4.90
CA GLN A 148 -5.04 17.98 5.88
C GLN A 148 -4.49 17.28 7.12
N CYS A 149 -3.45 16.46 6.95
CA CYS A 149 -3.01 15.51 7.98
C CYS A 149 -1.57 15.69 8.44
N SER A 150 -0.70 16.40 7.71
CA SER A 150 0.74 16.40 8.01
C SER A 150 1.13 17.12 9.32
N SER A 151 0.25 17.91 9.90
CA SER A 151 0.45 18.46 11.28
C SER A 151 0.47 17.37 12.35
N GLN A 152 -0.13 16.22 12.06
CA GLN A 152 -0.18 15.05 12.95
C GLN A 152 0.97 14.07 12.66
N TRP A 153 1.84 14.35 11.68
CA TRP A 153 2.99 13.53 11.36
C TRP A 153 4.24 14.05 12.06
N ALA A 154 5.06 13.13 12.56
CA ALA A 154 6.38 13.46 13.08
C ALA A 154 7.32 13.79 11.92
N GLN A 155 7.28 12.96 10.88
CA GLN A 155 8.00 13.13 9.61
C GLN A 155 7.35 12.30 8.52
N ILE A 156 7.72 12.58 7.28
CA ILE A 156 7.47 11.68 6.15
C ILE A 156 8.78 11.27 5.47
N VAL A 157 9.00 9.97 5.33
CA VAL A 157 10.08 9.40 4.54
C VAL A 157 9.50 8.85 3.25
N VAL A 158 9.96 9.34 2.11
CA VAL A 158 9.52 8.89 0.79
C VAL A 158 10.62 8.11 0.09
N VAL A 159 10.36 6.84 -0.20
CA VAL A 159 11.35 5.87 -0.64
C VAL A 159 11.13 5.50 -2.10
N ALA A 160 12.14 5.73 -2.95
CA ALA A 160 12.07 5.48 -4.38
C ALA A 160 10.75 5.96 -5.03
N PRO A 161 10.34 7.22 -4.79
CA PRO A 161 9.01 7.70 -5.19
C PRO A 161 8.78 7.58 -6.68
N THR A 162 7.57 7.17 -7.07
CA THR A 162 7.12 7.13 -8.47
C THR A 162 5.84 7.91 -8.63
N PHE A 163 5.80 8.74 -9.65
CA PHE A 163 4.70 9.67 -9.88
C PHE A 163 3.59 9.07 -10.75
N ARG A 164 3.95 8.20 -11.70
CA ARG A 164 3.03 7.64 -12.69
C ARG A 164 3.07 6.12 -12.70
N GLY A 165 1.92 5.53 -13.04
CA GLY A 165 1.82 4.10 -13.29
C GLY A 165 2.72 3.63 -14.45
N PRO A 166 2.92 2.29 -14.60
CA PRO A 166 3.85 1.74 -15.57
C PRO A 166 3.61 2.16 -17.03
N LEU A 167 2.38 2.06 -17.54
CA LEU A 167 2.08 2.41 -18.94
C LEU A 167 2.27 3.90 -19.23
N PRO A 168 1.77 4.84 -18.42
CA PRO A 168 2.09 6.25 -18.53
C PRO A 168 3.59 6.54 -18.52
N THR A 169 4.32 5.94 -17.59
CA THR A 169 5.79 6.13 -17.48
C THR A 169 6.53 5.62 -18.71
N MET A 170 6.18 4.42 -19.20
CA MET A 170 6.86 3.81 -20.35
C MET A 170 6.59 4.56 -21.66
N THR A 171 5.36 5.01 -21.86
CA THR A 171 4.93 5.60 -23.14
C THR A 171 5.02 7.12 -23.17
N GLY A 172 5.06 7.78 -22.00
CA GLY A 172 4.96 9.24 -21.88
C GLY A 172 3.55 9.80 -22.11
N ARG A 173 2.52 8.92 -22.25
CA ARG A 173 1.13 9.33 -22.46
C ARG A 173 0.40 9.45 -21.11
N ALA A 174 -0.62 10.27 -21.06
CA ALA A 174 -1.47 10.38 -19.86
C ALA A 174 -2.25 9.08 -19.59
N GLY A 175 -2.53 8.78 -18.30
CA GLY A 175 -3.25 7.58 -17.88
C GLY A 175 -4.63 7.42 -18.57
N GLN A 176 -5.31 8.52 -18.85
CA GLN A 176 -6.58 8.52 -19.58
C GLN A 176 -6.53 7.83 -20.95
N SER A 177 -5.36 7.87 -21.63
CA SER A 177 -5.15 7.18 -22.90
C SER A 177 -5.23 5.65 -22.79
N PHE A 178 -5.19 5.10 -21.58
CA PHE A 178 -5.25 3.66 -21.32
C PHE A 178 -6.56 3.20 -20.68
N SER A 179 -7.57 4.08 -20.64
CA SER A 179 -8.90 3.74 -20.08
C SER A 179 -9.56 2.53 -20.77
N TRP A 180 -9.29 2.36 -22.07
CA TRP A 180 -9.78 1.20 -22.83
C TRP A 180 -9.14 -0.10 -22.35
N VAL A 181 -7.84 -0.12 -21.98
CA VAL A 181 -7.16 -1.29 -21.41
C VAL A 181 -7.81 -1.67 -20.09
N ARG A 182 -8.08 -0.67 -19.22
CA ARG A 182 -8.75 -0.88 -17.95
C ARG A 182 -10.13 -1.52 -18.16
N ARG A 183 -10.95 -0.93 -19.01
CA ARG A 183 -12.29 -1.47 -19.36
C ARG A 183 -12.20 -2.91 -19.86
N LEU A 184 -11.23 -3.24 -20.71
CA LEU A 184 -11.05 -4.59 -21.25
C LEU A 184 -10.70 -5.61 -20.15
N VAL A 185 -9.82 -5.25 -19.20
CA VAL A 185 -9.43 -6.11 -18.06
C VAL A 185 -10.54 -6.22 -17.02
N GLU A 186 -11.45 -5.24 -16.93
CA GLU A 186 -12.61 -5.27 -16.05
C GLU A 186 -13.73 -6.19 -16.58
N LEU A 187 -13.77 -6.52 -17.86
CA LEU A 187 -14.77 -7.42 -18.44
C LEU A 187 -14.77 -8.80 -17.76
N PRO A 188 -15.95 -9.40 -17.54
CA PRO A 188 -16.07 -10.62 -16.71
C PRO A 188 -15.40 -11.86 -17.28
N LEU A 189 -15.37 -12.03 -18.60
CA LEU A 189 -14.82 -13.22 -19.26
C LEU A 189 -13.40 -13.01 -19.77
N VAL A 190 -13.17 -11.93 -20.51
CA VAL A 190 -11.88 -11.62 -21.14
C VAL A 190 -10.87 -11.11 -20.12
N GLY A 191 -11.30 -10.29 -19.17
CA GLY A 191 -10.44 -9.66 -18.20
C GLY A 191 -9.64 -10.62 -17.34
N PRO A 192 -10.24 -11.65 -16.72
CA PRO A 192 -9.51 -12.64 -15.94
C PRO A 192 -8.44 -13.37 -16.75
N LEU A 193 -8.69 -13.68 -18.04
CA LEU A 193 -7.73 -14.34 -18.90
C LEU A 193 -6.53 -13.46 -19.20
N LEU A 194 -6.76 -12.20 -19.61
CA LEU A 194 -5.71 -11.23 -19.88
C LEU A 194 -4.85 -10.96 -18.64
N TYR A 195 -5.52 -10.80 -17.48
CA TYR A 195 -4.85 -10.55 -16.21
C TYR A 195 -4.00 -11.76 -15.77
N ARG A 196 -4.52 -12.99 -15.92
CA ARG A 196 -3.76 -14.22 -15.64
C ARG A 196 -2.53 -14.37 -16.52
N LEU A 197 -2.63 -13.99 -17.79
CA LEU A 197 -1.49 -13.99 -18.72
C LEU A 197 -0.43 -12.99 -18.25
N ASN A 198 -0.83 -11.76 -17.95
CA ASN A 198 0.07 -10.69 -17.47
C ASN A 198 0.73 -11.00 -16.11
N THR A 199 0.05 -11.75 -15.24
CA THR A 199 0.57 -12.22 -13.94
C THR A 199 1.18 -13.63 -13.99
N SER A 200 1.52 -14.11 -15.17
CA SER A 200 2.25 -15.37 -15.32
C SER A 200 3.68 -15.27 -14.79
N ARG A 201 4.23 -16.37 -14.26
CA ARG A 201 5.58 -16.36 -13.66
C ARG A 201 6.66 -15.79 -14.57
N PRO A 202 6.72 -16.10 -15.89
CA PRO A 202 7.73 -15.52 -16.76
C PRO A 202 7.63 -13.99 -16.83
N ILE A 203 6.40 -13.46 -16.96
CA ILE A 203 6.17 -12.01 -17.04
C ILE A 203 6.51 -11.33 -15.70
N LEU A 204 6.03 -11.87 -14.57
CA LEU A 204 6.38 -11.35 -13.25
C LEU A 204 7.90 -11.37 -13.04
N LYS A 205 8.57 -12.48 -13.36
CA LYS A 205 10.03 -12.58 -13.26
C LYS A 205 10.76 -11.54 -14.11
N LEU A 206 10.28 -11.31 -15.34
CA LEU A 206 10.86 -10.30 -16.23
C LEU A 206 10.70 -8.88 -15.65
N MET A 207 9.49 -8.55 -15.18
CA MET A 207 9.18 -7.23 -14.62
C MET A 207 10.00 -6.94 -13.35
N LEU A 208 10.05 -7.90 -12.43
CA LEU A 208 10.82 -7.78 -11.18
C LEU A 208 12.31 -7.59 -11.46
N ARG A 209 12.88 -8.38 -12.34
CA ARG A 209 14.30 -8.28 -12.74
C ARG A 209 14.63 -6.96 -13.41
N ARG A 210 13.70 -6.39 -14.14
CA ARG A 210 13.97 -5.20 -14.97
C ARG A 210 13.79 -3.89 -14.18
N HIS A 211 12.84 -3.86 -13.24
CA HIS A 211 12.41 -2.60 -12.65
C HIS A 211 12.47 -2.56 -11.12
N VAL A 212 12.42 -3.72 -10.44
CA VAL A 212 12.19 -3.75 -9.00
C VAL A 212 13.48 -4.10 -8.24
N TRP A 213 14.17 -5.20 -8.57
CA TRP A 213 15.32 -5.69 -7.83
C TRP A 213 16.61 -5.70 -8.64
N VAL A 214 17.71 -5.34 -7.98
CA VAL A 214 19.09 -5.46 -8.49
C VAL A 214 19.54 -6.91 -8.34
N ASN A 215 19.36 -7.47 -7.15
CA ASN A 215 19.81 -8.82 -6.81
C ASN A 215 18.88 -9.89 -7.39
N ARG A 216 19.35 -10.57 -8.42
CA ARG A 216 18.60 -11.64 -9.09
C ARG A 216 18.39 -12.88 -8.23
N ASN A 217 19.18 -13.09 -7.18
CA ASN A 217 19.05 -14.23 -6.28
C ASN A 217 17.79 -14.14 -5.40
N LEU A 218 17.20 -12.95 -5.25
CA LEU A 218 15.91 -12.78 -4.58
C LEU A 218 14.73 -13.37 -5.37
N LEU A 219 14.90 -13.65 -6.66
CA LEU A 219 13.87 -14.23 -7.52
C LEU A 219 13.79 -15.75 -7.36
N THR A 220 13.64 -16.21 -6.11
CA THR A 220 13.47 -17.65 -5.86
C THR A 220 12.11 -18.14 -6.37
N PRO A 221 11.98 -19.44 -6.67
CA PRO A 221 10.71 -20.03 -7.06
C PRO A 221 9.60 -19.82 -6.00
N GLU A 222 9.96 -19.84 -4.72
CA GLU A 222 9.07 -19.64 -3.57
C GLU A 222 8.50 -18.22 -3.59
N ARG A 223 9.36 -17.20 -3.69
CA ARG A 223 8.97 -15.80 -3.74
C ARG A 223 8.10 -15.50 -4.97
N LEU A 224 8.43 -16.05 -6.12
CA LEU A 224 7.60 -15.92 -7.32
C LEU A 224 6.23 -16.61 -7.18
N ARG A 225 6.16 -17.76 -6.47
CA ARG A 225 4.88 -18.40 -6.14
C ARG A 225 4.03 -17.55 -5.23
N GLU A 226 4.62 -16.96 -4.19
CA GLU A 226 3.90 -16.09 -3.26
C GLU A 226 3.38 -14.83 -3.95
N GLN A 227 4.20 -14.15 -4.75
CA GLN A 227 3.75 -12.98 -5.51
C GLN A 227 2.65 -13.32 -6.52
N GLN A 228 2.74 -14.50 -7.16
CA GLN A 228 1.68 -14.98 -8.02
C GLN A 228 0.41 -15.32 -7.23
N ARG A 229 0.53 -15.88 -6.02
CA ARG A 229 -0.61 -16.15 -5.13
C ARG A 229 -1.33 -14.85 -4.77
N ILE A 230 -0.59 -13.81 -4.36
CA ILE A 230 -1.14 -12.49 -4.05
C ILE A 230 -1.85 -11.89 -5.26
N SER A 231 -1.20 -11.85 -6.41
CA SER A 231 -1.73 -11.22 -7.63
C SER A 231 -2.91 -11.97 -8.25
N ARG A 232 -3.10 -13.27 -7.95
CA ARG A 232 -4.16 -14.09 -8.53
C ARG A 232 -5.40 -14.27 -7.68
N GLN A 233 -5.49 -13.59 -6.57
CA GLN A 233 -6.69 -13.64 -5.74
C GLN A 233 -7.91 -13.06 -6.49
N PRO A 234 -9.13 -13.52 -6.18
CA PRO A 234 -10.34 -12.98 -6.77
C PRO A 234 -10.39 -11.45 -6.62
N GLY A 235 -10.72 -10.73 -7.67
CA GLY A 235 -10.81 -9.26 -7.64
C GLY A 235 -9.48 -8.51 -7.82
N ALA A 236 -8.30 -9.15 -7.71
CA ALA A 236 -6.99 -8.47 -7.79
C ALA A 236 -6.78 -7.66 -9.09
N ARG A 237 -7.46 -8.03 -10.17
CA ARG A 237 -7.33 -7.34 -11.47
C ARG A 237 -7.77 -5.88 -11.44
N PHE A 238 -8.77 -5.52 -10.62
CA PHE A 238 -9.37 -4.17 -10.64
C PHE A 238 -8.38 -3.10 -10.19
N ALA A 239 -7.82 -3.23 -8.99
CA ALA A 239 -6.84 -2.29 -8.48
C ALA A 239 -5.51 -2.36 -9.27
N SER A 240 -5.07 -3.58 -9.64
CA SER A 240 -3.83 -3.76 -10.41
C SER A 240 -3.91 -3.10 -11.78
N VAL A 241 -5.02 -3.23 -12.53
CA VAL A 241 -5.13 -2.57 -13.83
C VAL A 241 -5.25 -1.06 -13.69
N ALA A 242 -5.89 -0.55 -12.64
CA ALA A 242 -5.91 0.87 -12.35
C ALA A 242 -4.50 1.40 -12.12
N PHE A 243 -3.66 0.72 -11.32
CA PHE A 243 -2.24 1.04 -11.16
C PHE A 243 -1.49 1.05 -12.50
N VAL A 244 -1.55 -0.05 -13.26
CA VAL A 244 -0.79 -0.21 -14.50
C VAL A 244 -1.14 0.85 -15.53
N THR A 245 -2.40 1.24 -15.62
CA THR A 245 -2.91 2.21 -16.60
C THR A 245 -2.88 3.67 -16.16
N GLY A 246 -2.36 3.96 -14.96
CA GLY A 246 -2.34 5.32 -14.39
C GLY A 246 -3.70 5.78 -13.85
N GLY A 247 -4.62 4.85 -13.58
CA GLY A 247 -5.88 5.17 -12.90
C GLY A 247 -5.69 5.55 -11.44
N LEU A 248 -4.57 5.17 -10.83
CA LEU A 248 -4.19 5.54 -9.46
C LEU A 248 -3.27 6.78 -9.41
N ASP A 249 -2.91 7.37 -10.56
CA ASP A 249 -2.05 8.55 -10.57
C ASP A 249 -2.76 9.73 -9.89
N ALA A 250 -2.12 10.32 -8.88
CA ALA A 250 -2.73 11.34 -8.05
C ALA A 250 -2.91 12.68 -8.79
N ALA A 251 -2.12 12.91 -9.83
CA ALA A 251 -2.21 14.09 -10.67
C ALA A 251 -1.66 13.85 -12.07
N SER A 252 -1.93 14.80 -12.96
CA SER A 252 -1.53 14.73 -14.39
C SER A 252 -0.07 15.16 -14.65
N ASP A 253 0.50 15.98 -13.77
CA ASP A 253 1.84 16.53 -13.92
C ASP A 253 2.66 16.46 -12.64
N SER A 254 3.99 16.59 -12.79
CA SER A 254 4.93 16.52 -11.68
C SER A 254 4.92 17.79 -10.81
N GLN A 255 4.44 18.91 -11.30
CA GLN A 255 4.37 20.15 -10.53
C GLN A 255 3.42 20.00 -9.33
N TRP A 256 2.39 19.18 -9.47
CA TRP A 256 1.46 18.90 -8.40
C TRP A 256 2.17 18.34 -7.14
N TRP A 257 2.98 17.29 -7.28
CA TRP A 257 3.60 16.68 -6.10
C TRP A 257 4.67 17.57 -5.45
N LEU A 258 5.34 18.44 -6.25
CA LEU A 258 6.23 19.47 -5.72
C LEU A 258 5.47 20.49 -4.87
N THR A 259 4.26 20.84 -5.29
CA THR A 259 3.37 21.69 -4.49
C THR A 259 2.94 20.98 -3.21
N GLN A 260 2.66 19.67 -3.25
CA GLN A 260 2.23 18.95 -2.05
C GLN A 260 3.36 18.80 -1.02
N ILE A 261 4.59 18.53 -1.44
CA ILE A 261 5.72 18.42 -0.50
C ILE A 261 5.99 19.75 0.21
N GLN A 262 5.77 20.88 -0.46
CA GLN A 262 5.90 22.23 0.11
C GLN A 262 4.77 22.58 1.10
N LYS A 263 3.66 21.86 1.09
CA LYS A 263 2.53 22.01 2.02
C LYS A 263 2.67 21.15 3.29
N LEU A 264 3.74 20.39 3.41
CA LEU A 264 3.98 19.58 4.59
C LEU A 264 4.23 20.48 5.81
N HIS A 265 3.69 20.08 6.96
CA HIS A 265 3.93 20.68 8.27
C HIS A 265 4.89 19.84 9.13
N CYS A 266 5.61 18.90 8.51
CA CYS A 266 6.59 18.04 9.13
C CYS A 266 7.80 17.88 8.19
N PRO A 267 8.96 17.47 8.72
CA PRO A 267 10.14 17.20 7.89
C PRO A 267 9.89 16.13 6.83
N ALA A 268 10.44 16.35 5.64
CA ALA A 268 10.42 15.39 4.54
C ALA A 268 11.82 14.85 4.22
N HIS A 269 11.96 13.53 4.28
CA HIS A 269 13.19 12.83 3.88
C HIS A 269 12.96 12.04 2.60
N VAL A 270 13.70 12.32 1.54
CA VAL A 270 13.64 11.60 0.26
C VAL A 270 14.80 10.62 0.16
N VAL A 271 14.49 9.33 -0.02
CA VAL A 271 15.47 8.28 -0.27
C VAL A 271 15.43 7.89 -1.74
N LEU A 272 16.50 8.20 -2.46
CA LEU A 272 16.65 7.98 -3.88
C LEU A 272 17.08 6.55 -4.19
N ALA A 273 16.58 6.01 -5.30
CA ALA A 273 17.01 4.74 -5.88
C ALA A 273 17.99 5.02 -7.03
N ASN A 274 19.28 4.77 -6.82
CA ASN A 274 20.33 5.14 -7.79
C ASN A 274 20.22 4.39 -9.12
N GLU A 275 19.71 3.15 -9.10
CA GLU A 275 19.49 2.33 -10.31
C GLU A 275 18.05 2.39 -10.83
N ALA A 276 17.24 3.36 -10.39
CA ALA A 276 15.89 3.55 -10.92
C ALA A 276 15.91 3.85 -12.43
N PRO A 277 14.83 3.47 -13.16
CA PRO A 277 14.70 3.82 -14.57
C PRO A 277 14.85 5.34 -14.80
N PRO A 278 15.47 5.80 -15.92
CA PRO A 278 15.86 7.20 -16.10
C PRO A 278 14.74 8.23 -15.93
N ARG A 279 13.51 7.88 -16.34
CA ARG A 279 12.34 8.78 -16.18
C ARG A 279 11.96 8.93 -14.71
N SER A 280 11.83 7.81 -14.00
CA SER A 280 11.52 7.81 -12.55
C SER A 280 12.63 8.49 -11.77
N LYS A 281 13.91 8.23 -12.09
CA LYS A 281 15.05 8.88 -11.43
C LYS A 281 15.00 10.41 -11.58
N ARG A 282 14.66 10.92 -12.76
CA ARG A 282 14.51 12.38 -12.97
C ARG A 282 13.40 12.97 -12.10
N GLU A 283 12.26 12.29 -12.01
CA GLU A 283 11.13 12.73 -11.19
C GLU A 283 11.50 12.69 -9.70
N MET A 284 12.22 11.67 -9.24
CA MET A 284 12.73 11.55 -7.86
C MET A 284 13.67 12.71 -7.50
N LEU A 285 14.64 13.02 -8.38
CA LEU A 285 15.59 14.13 -8.18
C LEU A 285 14.86 15.47 -8.08
N THR A 286 13.86 15.71 -8.93
CA THR A 286 13.05 16.94 -8.87
C THR A 286 12.30 17.05 -7.52
N LEU A 287 11.80 15.94 -6.97
CA LEU A 287 11.16 15.93 -5.65
C LEU A 287 12.17 16.16 -4.53
N ALA A 288 13.35 15.54 -4.64
CA ALA A 288 14.43 15.66 -3.66
C ALA A 288 14.92 17.10 -3.47
N ASP A 289 14.91 17.92 -4.54
CA ASP A 289 15.26 19.35 -4.47
C ASP A 289 14.35 20.16 -3.52
N LYS A 290 13.22 19.61 -3.09
CA LYS A 290 12.25 20.24 -2.17
C LYS A 290 12.15 19.58 -0.82
N ALA A 291 12.95 18.54 -0.58
CA ALA A 291 12.98 17.82 0.68
C ALA A 291 13.92 18.49 1.70
N ASP A 292 13.62 18.33 2.99
CA ASP A 292 14.51 18.78 4.07
C ASP A 292 15.77 17.92 4.14
N ARG A 293 15.63 16.65 3.73
CA ARG A 293 16.72 15.68 3.75
C ARG A 293 16.67 14.77 2.53
N VAL A 294 17.86 14.41 2.04
CA VAL A 294 18.02 13.48 0.92
C VAL A 294 19.10 12.45 1.28
N SER A 295 18.78 11.18 1.01
CA SER A 295 19.73 10.07 1.04
C SER A 295 19.58 9.27 -0.25
N ASP A 296 20.57 8.42 -0.55
CA ASP A 296 20.52 7.54 -1.70
C ASP A 296 20.96 6.11 -1.34
N ILE A 297 20.38 5.15 -2.04
CA ILE A 297 20.71 3.73 -1.92
C ILE A 297 20.89 3.17 -3.33
N ASP A 298 21.93 2.35 -3.51
CA ASP A 298 22.21 1.64 -4.77
C ASP A 298 21.19 0.52 -4.96
N GLY A 299 19.98 0.90 -5.42
CA GLY A 299 18.84 0.02 -5.60
C GLY A 299 17.91 0.52 -6.68
N ARG A 300 16.91 -0.30 -7.01
CA ARG A 300 15.84 0.02 -7.95
C ARG A 300 14.55 0.40 -7.21
N LEU A 301 13.41 0.39 -7.92
CA LEU A 301 12.12 0.80 -7.37
C LEU A 301 11.65 -0.04 -6.17
N GLY A 302 12.18 -1.24 -5.98
CA GLY A 302 11.91 -2.11 -4.84
C GLY A 302 12.97 -2.04 -3.73
N LEU A 303 13.72 -0.95 -3.62
CA LEU A 303 14.81 -0.83 -2.64
C LEU A 303 14.36 -1.05 -1.19
N HIS A 304 13.14 -0.65 -0.84
CA HIS A 304 12.57 -0.84 0.50
C HIS A 304 12.39 -2.32 0.86
N GLU A 305 12.17 -3.18 -0.13
CA GLU A 305 12.05 -4.62 0.02
C GLU A 305 13.44 -5.31 -0.03
N GLU A 306 14.32 -4.84 -0.93
CA GLU A 306 15.63 -5.44 -1.17
C GLU A 306 16.67 -5.00 -0.12
N PHE A 307 16.68 -3.74 0.24
CA PHE A 307 17.63 -3.10 1.15
C PHE A 307 16.96 -2.56 2.42
N GLY A 308 15.89 -3.21 2.89
CA GLY A 308 15.08 -2.75 4.03
C GLY A 308 15.93 -2.50 5.30
N THR A 309 16.91 -3.35 5.59
CA THR A 309 17.82 -3.16 6.72
C THR A 309 18.68 -1.89 6.57
N LEU A 310 19.26 -1.66 5.40
CA LEU A 310 20.05 -0.46 5.14
C LEU A 310 19.16 0.79 5.18
N LEU A 311 17.95 0.69 4.66
CA LEU A 311 16.96 1.76 4.70
C LEU A 311 16.60 2.15 6.14
N ALA A 312 16.35 1.18 7.02
CA ALA A 312 16.07 1.43 8.44
C ALA A 312 17.25 2.16 9.10
N GLN A 313 18.48 1.69 8.89
CA GLN A 313 19.69 2.35 9.40
C GLN A 313 19.85 3.78 8.88
N THR A 314 19.57 4.01 7.60
CA THR A 314 19.64 5.34 6.96
C THR A 314 18.63 6.31 7.55
N ILE A 315 17.44 5.84 7.92
CA ILE A 315 16.36 6.67 8.46
C ILE A 315 16.59 6.97 9.94
N VAL A 316 17.02 5.96 10.73
CA VAL A 316 17.22 6.10 12.19
C VAL A 316 18.48 6.87 12.54
N ALA A 317 19.55 6.76 11.75
CA ALA A 317 20.81 7.52 11.94
C ALA A 317 20.64 9.01 11.60
N SER A 318 19.47 9.41 11.30
CA SER A 318 19.06 10.70 10.76
C SER A 318 18.42 11.56 11.79
#